data_7581f29bceb1567c401d76a207ceedf5
#
_entry.id   7581f29bceb1567c401d76a207ceedf5
#
_cell.length_a   1.000
_cell.length_b   1.000
_cell.length_c   1.000
_cell.angle_alpha   90.00
_cell.angle_beta   90.00
_cell.angle_gamma   90.00
#
_symmetry.space_group_name_H-M   'P 1'
#
loop_
_entity.id
_entity.type
_entity.pdbx_description
1 polymer ?
#
loop_
_entity_poly.entity_id
_entity_poly.type
_entity_poly.pdbx_seq_one_letter_code
_entity_poly.pdbx_strand_id
1 'polypeptide(L)'
;MAGIVSTEQNYNWKKGIWKSVKSIKSQFKYNVTCLDFGIKNNILRNLNEFNLNPTVLNLFSSYEEIIETNPSGIFLSNGPGDPYATGSKIVDVIKKLIDDNIPIFGICLGHQILGLALNAKTKKMFQGHRGSNHPVKNLTTGIVEITSQNHGFEVDRDSFTKDIIETHVSLFDGTNEGLRHKQLPVFSVQYHPEASPGPHDSHYLFEEFYKLIEKNAKKN
;
A
#
# COMPACT_ATOMS: atom_id res chain seq x y z
N MET A 1 -3.66 -17.77 -2.68
CA MET A 1 -4.29 -16.99 -3.76
C MET A 1 -3.34 -15.92 -4.30
N ALA A 2 -2.80 -15.03 -3.48
CA ALA A 2 -1.87 -13.99 -3.96
C ALA A 2 -0.71 -14.56 -4.80
N GLY A 3 -0.08 -15.66 -4.37
CA GLY A 3 1.00 -16.29 -5.13
C GLY A 3 0.63 -16.88 -6.50
N ILE A 4 -0.65 -16.99 -6.82
CA ILE A 4 -1.11 -17.48 -8.14
C ILE A 4 -1.27 -16.30 -9.13
N VAL A 5 -1.56 -15.11 -8.61
CA VAL A 5 -1.79 -13.89 -9.41
C VAL A 5 -0.58 -12.96 -9.44
N SER A 6 0.42 -13.24 -8.62
CA SER A 6 1.70 -12.50 -8.63
C SER A 6 2.44 -12.71 -9.95
N THR A 7 3.16 -11.70 -10.39
CA THR A 7 3.94 -11.77 -11.65
C THR A 7 4.96 -12.92 -11.61
N GLU A 8 5.12 -13.61 -12.73
CA GLU A 8 6.18 -14.61 -12.89
C GLU A 8 7.53 -13.97 -13.26
N GLN A 9 7.49 -12.80 -13.88
CA GLN A 9 8.68 -12.06 -14.31
C GLN A 9 8.66 -10.64 -13.75
N ASN A 10 9.77 -10.20 -13.20
CA ASN A 10 9.95 -8.84 -12.75
C ASN A 10 9.92 -7.86 -13.93
N TYR A 11 9.26 -6.71 -13.75
CA TYR A 11 9.16 -5.72 -14.83
C TYR A 11 9.12 -4.29 -14.33
N ASN A 12 9.54 -3.36 -15.21
CA ASN A 12 9.40 -1.93 -14.99
C ASN A 12 8.14 -1.40 -15.67
N TRP A 13 7.36 -0.61 -14.95
CA TRP A 13 6.16 0.02 -15.49
C TRP A 13 6.45 1.45 -15.97
N LYS A 14 6.05 1.76 -17.22
CA LYS A 14 6.34 3.07 -17.85
C LYS A 14 5.10 3.84 -18.29
N LYS A 15 3.89 3.33 -18.04
CA LYS A 15 2.64 3.96 -18.53
C LYS A 15 2.03 4.84 -17.43
N GLY A 16 1.68 6.10 -17.77
CA GLY A 16 0.93 7.02 -16.92
C GLY A 16 -0.58 6.76 -16.92
N ILE A 17 -1.34 7.67 -16.31
CA ILE A 17 -2.81 7.61 -16.30
C ILE A 17 -3.38 7.69 -17.71
N TRP A 18 -4.55 7.07 -17.91
CA TRP A 18 -5.19 6.90 -19.22
C TRP A 18 -5.36 8.20 -20.03
N LYS A 19 -5.47 9.35 -19.37
CA LYS A 19 -5.61 10.67 -20.03
C LYS A 19 -4.29 11.26 -20.52
N SER A 20 -3.16 10.75 -20.10
CA SER A 20 -1.82 11.28 -20.39
C SER A 20 -0.99 10.39 -21.33
N VAL A 21 -1.63 9.71 -22.27
CA VAL A 21 -0.96 8.84 -23.26
C VAL A 21 0.17 9.55 -24.04
N LYS A 22 0.33 10.86 -23.90
CA LYS A 22 1.38 11.65 -24.57
C LYS A 22 2.65 11.87 -23.72
N SER A 23 2.68 11.49 -22.46
CA SER A 23 3.86 11.69 -21.62
C SER A 23 4.31 10.42 -20.92
N ILE A 24 5.07 9.59 -21.63
CA ILE A 24 6.04 8.76 -20.95
C ILE A 24 7.01 9.77 -20.33
N LYS A 25 6.91 9.99 -19.02
CA LYS A 25 7.87 10.83 -18.32
C LYS A 25 9.23 10.18 -18.48
N SER A 26 10.16 10.89 -19.10
CA SER A 26 11.51 10.40 -19.38
C SER A 26 12.43 10.46 -18.15
N GLN A 27 11.99 11.11 -17.07
CA GLN A 27 12.77 11.25 -15.85
C GLN A 27 11.88 11.05 -14.63
N PHE A 28 12.11 9.93 -13.94
CA PHE A 28 11.57 9.67 -12.61
C PHE A 28 12.58 10.12 -11.57
N LYS A 29 12.07 10.56 -10.40
CA LYS A 29 12.95 11.07 -9.34
C LYS A 29 13.37 9.97 -8.36
N TYR A 30 12.49 9.01 -8.09
CA TYR A 30 12.71 7.96 -7.12
C TYR A 30 12.26 6.60 -7.64
N ASN A 31 13.03 5.55 -7.35
CA ASN A 31 12.65 4.18 -7.63
C ASN A 31 11.72 3.65 -6.54
N VAL A 32 10.67 2.96 -6.93
CA VAL A 32 9.76 2.28 -6.01
C VAL A 32 9.65 0.82 -6.38
N THR A 33 9.98 -0.06 -5.45
CA THR A 33 9.79 -1.49 -5.65
C THR A 33 8.42 -1.90 -5.16
N CYS A 34 7.62 -2.44 -6.06
CA CYS A 34 6.26 -2.89 -5.81
C CYS A 34 6.25 -4.41 -5.63
N LEU A 35 5.84 -4.90 -4.46
CA LEU A 35 5.60 -6.33 -4.25
C LEU A 35 4.21 -6.68 -4.77
N ASP A 36 4.16 -7.62 -5.70
CA ASP A 36 2.94 -7.99 -6.43
C ASP A 36 2.15 -9.08 -5.72
N PHE A 37 1.13 -8.67 -4.99
CA PHE A 37 0.13 -9.57 -4.41
C PHE A 37 -1.09 -9.78 -5.33
N GLY A 38 -1.10 -9.15 -6.50
CA GLY A 38 -2.20 -9.04 -7.45
C GLY A 38 -2.46 -7.57 -7.81
N ILE A 39 -1.39 -6.86 -8.17
CA ILE A 39 -1.36 -5.41 -8.34
C ILE A 39 -2.28 -4.94 -9.47
N LYS A 40 -3.12 -3.96 -9.16
CA LYS A 40 -3.89 -3.26 -10.18
C LYS A 40 -3.01 -2.27 -10.95
N ASN A 41 -3.06 -2.32 -12.27
CA ASN A 41 -2.29 -1.42 -13.14
C ASN A 41 -2.49 0.07 -12.82
N ASN A 42 -3.65 0.45 -12.26
CA ASN A 42 -3.90 1.84 -11.92
C ASN A 42 -3.07 2.35 -10.73
N ILE A 43 -2.64 1.46 -9.84
CA ILE A 43 -1.65 1.78 -8.80
C ILE A 43 -0.34 2.25 -9.46
N LEU A 44 0.18 1.46 -10.41
CA LEU A 44 1.43 1.77 -11.11
C LEU A 44 1.34 3.07 -11.91
N ARG A 45 0.17 3.36 -12.51
CA ARG A 45 -0.09 4.63 -13.19
C ARG A 45 -0.05 5.81 -12.23
N ASN A 46 -0.69 5.68 -11.06
CA ASN A 46 -0.67 6.73 -10.05
C ASN A 46 0.73 6.96 -9.50
N LEU A 47 1.51 5.92 -9.22
CA LEU A 47 2.92 6.09 -8.83
C LEU A 47 3.70 6.89 -9.89
N ASN A 48 3.53 6.58 -11.17
CA ASN A 48 4.18 7.32 -12.26
C ASN A 48 3.75 8.79 -12.32
N GLU A 49 2.48 9.12 -12.05
CA GLU A 49 2.01 10.51 -12.05
C GLU A 49 2.75 11.36 -11.00
N PHE A 50 3.12 10.76 -9.89
CA PHE A 50 3.90 11.40 -8.84
C PHE A 50 5.43 11.23 -9.01
N ASN A 51 5.94 11.01 -10.22
CA ASN A 51 7.37 10.89 -10.56
C ASN A 51 8.10 9.73 -9.83
N LEU A 52 7.37 8.70 -9.46
CA LEU A 52 7.90 7.46 -8.93
C LEU A 52 8.07 6.45 -10.08
N ASN A 53 9.21 5.75 -10.11
CA ASN A 53 9.54 4.73 -11.12
C ASN A 53 9.25 3.33 -10.56
N PRO A 54 8.09 2.72 -10.83
CA PRO A 54 7.75 1.43 -10.24
C PRO A 54 8.43 0.28 -10.97
N THR A 55 9.14 -0.54 -10.21
CA THR A 55 9.62 -1.88 -10.58
C THR A 55 8.78 -2.90 -9.83
N VAL A 56 8.13 -3.79 -10.56
CA VAL A 56 7.26 -4.82 -9.97
C VAL A 56 8.03 -6.11 -9.80
N LEU A 57 8.05 -6.62 -8.57
CA LEU A 57 8.66 -7.88 -8.20
C LEU A 57 7.60 -8.89 -7.75
N ASN A 58 7.94 -10.17 -7.89
CA ASN A 58 7.13 -11.25 -7.34
C ASN A 58 7.01 -11.13 -5.82
N LEU A 59 5.88 -11.53 -5.26
CA LEU A 59 5.65 -11.50 -3.81
C LEU A 59 6.64 -12.37 -3.01
N PHE A 60 7.28 -13.36 -3.66
CA PHE A 60 8.26 -14.25 -3.02
C PHE A 60 9.70 -13.76 -3.15
N SER A 61 9.92 -12.57 -3.69
CA SER A 61 11.26 -12.00 -3.81
C SER A 61 11.92 -11.88 -2.44
N SER A 62 13.18 -12.27 -2.39
CA SER A 62 14.01 -12.16 -1.20
C SER A 62 14.30 -10.69 -0.85
N TYR A 63 14.75 -10.44 0.37
CA TYR A 63 15.20 -9.12 0.79
C TYR A 63 16.32 -8.60 -0.14
N GLU A 64 17.27 -9.46 -0.50
CA GLU A 64 18.40 -9.13 -1.36
C GLU A 64 17.94 -8.71 -2.77
N GLU A 65 17.02 -9.47 -3.39
CA GLU A 65 16.45 -9.14 -4.70
C GLU A 65 15.69 -7.79 -4.66
N ILE A 66 15.03 -7.47 -3.55
CA ILE A 66 14.35 -6.19 -3.39
C ILE A 66 15.37 -5.05 -3.31
N ILE A 67 16.43 -5.19 -2.51
CA ILE A 67 17.46 -4.16 -2.33
C ILE A 67 18.28 -3.95 -3.61
N GLU A 68 18.53 -4.99 -4.41
CA GLU A 68 19.21 -4.88 -5.72
C GLU A 68 18.50 -3.94 -6.70
N THR A 69 17.19 -3.72 -6.54
CA THR A 69 16.46 -2.70 -7.33
C THR A 69 16.79 -1.25 -6.95
N ASN A 70 17.60 -1.05 -5.90
CA ASN A 70 17.92 0.26 -5.33
C ASN A 70 16.67 1.11 -5.02
N PRO A 71 15.76 0.61 -4.15
CA PRO A 71 14.48 1.25 -3.89
C PRO A 71 14.63 2.49 -3.01
N SER A 72 14.02 3.59 -3.41
CA SER A 72 13.79 4.75 -2.54
C SER A 72 12.55 4.58 -1.67
N GLY A 73 11.68 3.64 -2.02
CA GLY A 73 10.48 3.25 -1.28
C GLY A 73 9.92 1.92 -1.75
N ILE A 74 9.14 1.29 -0.89
CA ILE A 74 8.48 0.00 -1.15
C ILE A 74 6.98 0.20 -1.21
N PHE A 75 6.35 -0.43 -2.18
CA PHE A 75 4.90 -0.45 -2.31
C PHE A 75 4.37 -1.89 -2.12
N LEU A 76 3.49 -2.07 -1.14
CA LEU A 76 2.80 -3.34 -0.90
C LEU A 76 1.43 -3.29 -1.58
N SER A 77 1.27 -4.07 -2.65
CA SER A 77 0.08 -3.95 -3.48
C SER A 77 -1.18 -4.53 -2.83
N ASN A 78 -2.32 -4.24 -3.45
CA ASN A 78 -3.53 -5.00 -3.24
C ASN A 78 -3.38 -6.45 -3.72
N GLY A 79 -4.28 -7.33 -3.28
CA GLY A 79 -4.32 -8.72 -3.74
C GLY A 79 -5.44 -9.53 -3.10
N PRO A 80 -5.69 -10.73 -3.60
CA PRO A 80 -6.69 -11.63 -3.05
C PRO A 80 -6.12 -12.54 -1.96
N GLY A 81 -7.00 -13.01 -1.08
CA GLY A 81 -6.71 -14.10 -0.17
C GLY A 81 -6.67 -13.71 1.29
N ASP A 82 -6.22 -14.64 2.10
CA ASP A 82 -6.04 -14.51 3.54
C ASP A 82 -4.70 -13.82 3.82
N PRO A 83 -4.71 -12.69 4.57
CA PRO A 83 -3.48 -11.96 4.88
C PRO A 83 -2.50 -12.77 5.74
N TYR A 84 -2.97 -13.61 6.65
CA TYR A 84 -2.11 -14.43 7.48
C TYR A 84 -1.38 -15.51 6.65
N ALA A 85 -2.12 -16.21 5.78
CA ALA A 85 -1.56 -17.22 4.90
C ALA A 85 -0.57 -16.62 3.87
N THR A 86 -0.82 -15.39 3.42
CA THR A 86 0.10 -14.66 2.52
C THR A 86 1.29 -14.12 3.33
N GLY A 87 1.04 -13.54 4.48
CA GLY A 87 2.03 -12.91 5.36
C GLY A 87 3.09 -13.88 5.86
N SER A 88 2.73 -15.15 6.14
CA SER A 88 3.67 -16.17 6.58
C SER A 88 4.90 -16.33 5.66
N LYS A 89 4.84 -15.82 4.44
CA LYS A 89 5.89 -15.93 3.42
C LYS A 89 6.70 -14.66 3.23
N ILE A 90 6.18 -13.51 3.62
CA ILE A 90 6.79 -12.22 3.28
C ILE A 90 6.97 -11.26 4.47
N VAL A 91 6.27 -11.49 5.59
CA VAL A 91 6.30 -10.58 6.75
C VAL A 91 7.73 -10.36 7.27
N ASP A 92 8.56 -11.39 7.32
CA ASP A 92 9.94 -11.26 7.83
C ASP A 92 10.82 -10.41 6.89
N VAL A 93 10.58 -10.48 5.57
CA VAL A 93 11.25 -9.61 4.59
C VAL A 93 10.80 -8.16 4.80
N ILE A 94 9.49 -7.93 4.98
CA ILE A 94 8.97 -6.58 5.22
C ILE A 94 9.50 -5.99 6.53
N LYS A 95 9.65 -6.80 7.58
CA LYS A 95 10.28 -6.34 8.84
C LYS A 95 11.69 -5.83 8.63
N LYS A 96 12.52 -6.55 7.88
CA LYS A 96 13.88 -6.09 7.53
C LYS A 96 13.85 -4.75 6.77
N LEU A 97 12.94 -4.60 5.80
CA LEU A 97 12.78 -3.34 5.06
C LEU A 97 12.33 -2.17 5.96
N ILE A 98 11.51 -2.45 6.98
CA ILE A 98 11.09 -1.49 8.01
C ILE A 98 12.29 -1.11 8.90
N ASP A 99 13.09 -2.09 9.32
CA ASP A 99 14.29 -1.88 10.16
C ASP A 99 15.34 -1.02 9.45
N ASP A 100 15.42 -1.13 8.10
CA ASP A 100 16.27 -0.27 7.26
C ASP A 100 15.71 1.14 7.06
N ASN A 101 14.57 1.48 7.68
CA ASN A 101 13.93 2.80 7.54
C ASN A 101 13.50 3.14 6.10
N ILE A 102 13.27 2.16 5.25
CA ILE A 102 12.79 2.39 3.89
C ILE A 102 11.31 2.81 3.93
N PRO A 103 10.90 3.89 3.26
CA PRO A 103 9.50 4.29 3.16
C PRO A 103 8.61 3.19 2.59
N ILE A 104 7.51 2.86 3.27
CA ILE A 104 6.58 1.82 2.83
C ILE A 104 5.15 2.35 2.77
N PHE A 105 4.46 2.10 1.66
CA PHE A 105 3.02 2.32 1.51
C PHE A 105 2.30 1.03 1.12
N GLY A 106 1.22 0.68 1.84
CA GLY A 106 0.43 -0.52 1.60
C GLY A 106 -1.04 -0.24 1.29
N ILE A 107 -1.62 -0.98 0.33
CA ILE A 107 -3.04 -0.89 -0.06
C ILE A 107 -3.73 -2.25 0.09
N CYS A 108 -4.87 -2.29 0.75
CA CYS A 108 -5.78 -3.43 0.91
C CYS A 108 -5.04 -4.65 1.51
N LEU A 109 -4.70 -5.68 0.74
CA LEU A 109 -3.89 -6.79 1.25
C LEU A 109 -2.52 -6.29 1.76
N GLY A 110 -1.90 -5.33 1.08
CA GLY A 110 -0.64 -4.70 1.51
C GLY A 110 -0.77 -3.98 2.86
N HIS A 111 -1.91 -3.36 3.15
CA HIS A 111 -2.22 -2.79 4.46
C HIS A 111 -2.27 -3.87 5.54
N GLN A 112 -2.94 -4.98 5.27
CA GLN A 112 -3.06 -6.09 6.21
C GLN A 112 -1.71 -6.76 6.50
N ILE A 113 -0.89 -6.97 5.45
CA ILE A 113 0.47 -7.51 5.57
C ILE A 113 1.39 -6.55 6.34
N LEU A 114 1.29 -5.24 6.10
CA LEU A 114 2.04 -4.24 6.86
C LEU A 114 1.62 -4.25 8.34
N GLY A 115 0.31 -4.36 8.63
CA GLY A 115 -0.19 -4.54 9.98
C GLY A 115 0.45 -5.75 10.69
N LEU A 116 0.50 -6.90 10.02
CA LEU A 116 1.18 -8.10 10.54
C LEU A 116 2.68 -7.88 10.77
N ALA A 117 3.36 -7.18 9.86
CA ALA A 117 4.79 -6.87 10.02
C ALA A 117 5.05 -5.94 11.21
N LEU A 118 4.11 -5.07 11.54
CA LEU A 118 4.12 -4.20 12.73
C LEU A 118 3.60 -4.90 14.00
N ASN A 119 3.42 -6.23 13.96
CA ASN A 119 2.92 -7.09 15.04
C ASN A 119 1.45 -6.84 15.44
N ALA A 120 0.66 -6.21 14.59
CA ALA A 120 -0.79 -6.22 14.72
C ALA A 120 -1.38 -7.56 14.23
N LYS A 121 -2.65 -7.81 14.51
CA LYS A 121 -3.38 -9.00 14.07
C LYS A 121 -4.37 -8.64 12.97
N THR A 122 -4.72 -9.61 12.16
CA THR A 122 -5.82 -9.51 11.21
C THR A 122 -6.95 -10.43 11.61
N LYS A 123 -8.18 -10.04 11.31
CA LYS A 123 -9.36 -10.88 11.54
C LYS A 123 -10.25 -10.89 10.30
N LYS A 124 -10.95 -12.01 10.10
CA LYS A 124 -11.94 -12.13 9.05
C LYS A 124 -13.21 -11.41 9.47
N MET A 125 -13.71 -10.55 8.60
CA MET A 125 -14.97 -9.84 8.83
C MET A 125 -16.16 -10.77 8.65
N PHE A 126 -17.24 -10.55 9.41
CA PHE A 126 -18.50 -11.26 9.20
C PHE A 126 -19.09 -10.90 7.83
N GLN A 127 -19.13 -9.61 7.52
CA GLN A 127 -19.50 -9.08 6.22
C GLN A 127 -18.41 -8.14 5.73
N GLY A 128 -17.70 -8.53 4.65
CA GLY A 128 -16.67 -7.69 4.08
C GLY A 128 -17.23 -6.45 3.38
N HIS A 129 -16.39 -5.44 3.20
CA HIS A 129 -16.74 -4.21 2.48
C HIS A 129 -16.60 -4.41 0.97
N ARG A 130 -17.65 -4.07 0.23
CA ARG A 130 -17.67 -4.11 -1.25
C ARG A 130 -18.50 -2.98 -1.81
N GLY A 131 -17.92 -2.16 -2.67
CA GLY A 131 -18.58 -1.02 -3.32
C GLY A 131 -17.68 0.21 -3.40
N SER A 132 -18.15 1.23 -4.08
CA SER A 132 -17.41 2.49 -4.29
C SER A 132 -18.03 3.69 -3.60
N ASN A 133 -18.79 3.46 -2.54
CA ASN A 133 -19.56 4.48 -1.81
C ASN A 133 -19.40 4.36 -0.29
N HIS A 134 -18.26 3.83 0.17
CA HIS A 134 -18.02 3.64 1.60
C HIS A 134 -17.41 4.91 2.20
N PRO A 135 -18.07 5.53 3.18
CA PRO A 135 -17.53 6.70 3.88
C PRO A 135 -16.49 6.27 4.91
N VAL A 136 -15.32 6.84 4.81
CA VAL A 136 -14.18 6.63 5.72
C VAL A 136 -13.80 7.98 6.32
N LYS A 137 -13.63 8.04 7.62
CA LYS A 137 -13.15 9.23 8.31
C LYS A 137 -11.64 9.20 8.43
N ASN A 138 -10.98 10.22 7.89
CA ASN A 138 -9.58 10.50 8.15
C ASN A 138 -9.47 11.13 9.55
N LEU A 139 -8.85 10.42 10.48
CA LEU A 139 -8.74 10.84 11.89
C LEU A 139 -7.72 11.97 12.09
N THR A 140 -6.82 12.18 11.13
CA THR A 140 -5.82 13.25 11.18
C THR A 140 -6.43 14.59 10.78
N THR A 141 -7.27 14.60 9.74
CA THR A 141 -7.88 15.83 9.20
C THR A 141 -9.32 16.06 9.66
N GLY A 142 -9.99 15.00 10.12
CA GLY A 142 -11.41 15.00 10.43
C GLY A 142 -12.33 14.91 9.20
N ILE A 143 -11.78 14.90 7.98
CA ILE A 143 -12.54 14.85 6.73
C ILE A 143 -13.10 13.45 6.50
N VAL A 144 -14.29 13.38 5.93
CA VAL A 144 -14.91 12.15 5.45
C VAL A 144 -14.61 12.00 3.96
N GLU A 145 -14.03 10.87 3.59
CA GLU A 145 -13.68 10.50 2.22
C GLU A 145 -14.63 9.40 1.75
N ILE A 146 -15.08 9.48 0.50
CA ILE A 146 -15.81 8.37 -0.12
C ILE A 146 -14.78 7.46 -0.77
N THR A 147 -14.84 6.16 -0.45
CA THR A 147 -13.81 5.19 -0.83
C THR A 147 -14.38 4.01 -1.59
N SER A 148 -13.51 3.37 -2.37
CA SER A 148 -13.79 2.09 -3.03
C SER A 148 -13.24 0.95 -2.17
N GLN A 149 -14.07 -0.03 -1.86
CA GLN A 149 -13.78 -1.14 -0.96
C GLN A 149 -13.97 -2.49 -1.66
N ASN A 150 -13.08 -3.44 -1.41
CA ASN A 150 -13.24 -4.84 -1.81
C ASN A 150 -12.36 -5.75 -0.94
N HIS A 151 -12.76 -5.95 0.32
CA HIS A 151 -12.02 -6.81 1.24
C HIS A 151 -12.95 -7.58 2.17
N GLY A 152 -12.46 -8.69 2.73
CA GLY A 152 -13.17 -9.52 3.70
C GLY A 152 -12.36 -9.76 4.99
N PHE A 153 -11.21 -9.10 5.12
CA PHE A 153 -10.37 -9.07 6.30
C PHE A 153 -10.07 -7.64 6.69
N GLU A 154 -9.81 -7.41 7.97
CA GLU A 154 -9.39 -6.12 8.52
C GLU A 154 -8.16 -6.28 9.41
N VAL A 155 -7.44 -5.20 9.67
CA VAL A 155 -6.45 -5.16 10.75
C VAL A 155 -7.19 -4.87 12.06
N ASP A 156 -7.01 -5.74 13.04
CA ASP A 156 -7.66 -5.63 14.34
C ASP A 156 -7.05 -4.48 15.16
N ARG A 157 -7.78 -3.38 15.28
CA ARG A 157 -7.33 -2.18 16.01
C ARG A 157 -6.98 -2.46 17.48
N ASP A 158 -7.66 -3.43 18.11
CA ASP A 158 -7.42 -3.79 19.52
C ASP A 158 -6.05 -4.49 19.69
N SER A 159 -5.43 -4.91 18.59
CA SER A 159 -4.09 -5.49 18.57
C SER A 159 -2.97 -4.48 18.34
N PHE A 160 -3.29 -3.20 18.14
CA PHE A 160 -2.28 -2.18 17.86
C PHE A 160 -1.30 -2.01 19.02
N THR A 161 -0.02 -2.00 18.66
CA THR A 161 1.03 -1.62 19.60
C THR A 161 0.98 -0.11 19.86
N LYS A 162 1.64 0.34 20.93
CA LYS A 162 1.74 1.78 21.26
C LYS A 162 2.34 2.65 20.13
N ASP A 163 3.04 2.04 19.17
CA ASP A 163 3.74 2.71 18.08
C ASP A 163 2.92 2.79 16.79
N ILE A 164 1.77 2.10 16.74
CA ILE A 164 0.82 2.19 15.63
C ILE A 164 -0.24 3.25 15.93
N ILE A 165 -0.50 4.12 14.94
CA ILE A 165 -1.57 5.11 14.98
C ILE A 165 -2.62 4.69 13.95
N GLU A 166 -3.87 4.62 14.35
CA GLU A 166 -4.99 4.53 13.44
C GLU A 166 -5.19 5.88 12.73
N THR A 167 -5.23 5.85 11.41
CA THR A 167 -5.37 7.07 10.61
C THR A 167 -6.74 7.22 9.95
N HIS A 168 -7.41 6.12 9.68
CA HIS A 168 -8.70 6.08 9.01
C HIS A 168 -9.62 5.05 9.64
N VAL A 169 -10.92 5.35 9.67
CA VAL A 169 -11.95 4.48 10.25
C VAL A 169 -13.19 4.46 9.38
N SER A 170 -13.78 3.29 9.17
CA SER A 170 -15.07 3.11 8.50
C SER A 170 -16.18 3.77 9.31
N LEU A 171 -17.04 4.56 8.66
CA LEU A 171 -18.24 5.13 9.30
C LEU A 171 -19.43 4.16 9.30
N PHE A 172 -19.33 3.01 8.64
CA PHE A 172 -20.39 2.00 8.67
C PHE A 172 -20.32 1.13 9.91
N ASP A 173 -19.13 0.68 10.30
CA ASP A 173 -18.98 -0.32 11.36
C ASP A 173 -17.79 -0.05 12.30
N GLY A 174 -17.08 1.06 12.10
CA GLY A 174 -15.94 1.45 12.94
C GLY A 174 -14.68 0.62 12.75
N THR A 175 -14.58 -0.22 11.70
CA THR A 175 -13.38 -1.00 11.42
C THR A 175 -12.21 -0.10 11.02
N ASN A 176 -10.99 -0.60 11.24
CA ASN A 176 -9.78 0.10 10.83
C ASN A 176 -9.67 0.18 9.29
N GLU A 177 -9.45 1.38 8.79
CA GLU A 177 -9.29 1.66 7.36
C GLU A 177 -7.93 2.26 7.02
N GLY A 178 -7.05 2.45 7.99
CA GLY A 178 -5.69 2.92 7.75
C GLY A 178 -4.87 3.03 9.02
N LEU A 179 -3.58 2.83 8.86
CA LEU A 179 -2.60 2.94 9.93
C LEU A 179 -1.31 3.61 9.47
N ARG A 180 -0.55 4.11 10.45
CA ARG A 180 0.82 4.56 10.28
C ARG A 180 1.66 4.23 11.52
N HIS A 181 2.96 4.13 11.35
CA HIS A 181 3.86 4.06 12.50
C HIS A 181 4.24 5.48 12.97
N LYS A 182 4.40 5.67 14.27
CA LYS A 182 4.72 6.98 14.87
C LYS A 182 6.06 7.57 14.41
N GLN A 183 7.06 6.74 14.26
CA GLN A 183 8.44 7.15 14.01
C GLN A 183 8.97 6.68 12.66
N LEU A 184 8.63 5.46 12.25
CA LEU A 184 9.10 4.84 11.01
C LEU A 184 8.31 5.36 9.81
N PRO A 185 8.92 5.44 8.62
CA PRO A 185 8.29 6.02 7.43
C PRO A 185 7.35 5.02 6.75
N VAL A 186 6.37 4.50 7.48
CA VAL A 186 5.44 3.50 6.96
C VAL A 186 3.99 3.88 7.25
N PHE A 187 3.11 3.70 6.25
CA PHE A 187 1.67 3.88 6.39
C PHE A 187 0.91 3.01 5.38
N SER A 188 -0.39 2.84 5.60
CA SER A 188 -1.23 2.04 4.71
C SER A 188 -2.70 2.35 4.87
N VAL A 189 -3.50 1.98 3.84
CA VAL A 189 -4.96 2.08 3.85
C VAL A 189 -5.61 0.78 3.38
N GLN A 190 -6.78 0.48 3.94
CA GLN A 190 -7.52 -0.74 3.64
C GLN A 190 -8.29 -0.64 2.31
N TYR A 191 -8.74 0.55 1.96
CA TYR A 191 -9.48 0.84 0.74
C TYR A 191 -8.57 1.07 -0.49
N HIS A 192 -9.20 1.35 -1.64
CA HIS A 192 -8.53 1.45 -2.94
C HIS A 192 -8.47 2.90 -3.44
N PRO A 193 -7.44 3.70 -3.07
CA PRO A 193 -7.29 5.08 -3.55
C PRO A 193 -7.04 5.16 -5.07
N GLU A 194 -6.63 4.05 -5.69
CA GLU A 194 -6.40 3.94 -7.11
C GLU A 194 -7.66 3.67 -7.93
N ALA A 195 -8.83 3.57 -7.30
CA ALA A 195 -10.05 3.14 -7.97
C ALA A 195 -10.36 3.96 -9.24
N SER A 196 -10.68 3.26 -10.34
CA SER A 196 -11.04 3.87 -11.61
C SER A 196 -11.87 2.88 -12.45
N PRO A 197 -13.17 3.18 -12.72
CA PRO A 197 -13.91 4.32 -12.19
C PRO A 197 -14.11 4.21 -10.67
N GLY A 198 -14.19 5.34 -10.00
CA GLY A 198 -14.40 5.39 -8.55
C GLY A 198 -14.14 6.77 -7.96
N PRO A 199 -14.34 6.93 -6.65
CA PRO A 199 -14.07 8.17 -5.96
C PRO A 199 -12.58 8.52 -5.99
N HIS A 200 -12.28 9.80 -5.99
CA HIS A 200 -10.90 10.34 -6.08
C HIS A 200 -10.43 11.03 -4.80
N ASP A 201 -11.24 11.03 -3.75
CA ASP A 201 -11.02 11.77 -2.51
C ASP A 201 -9.65 11.44 -1.88
N SER A 202 -9.20 10.19 -2.03
CA SER A 202 -7.99 9.66 -1.42
C SER A 202 -6.77 9.58 -2.34
N HIS A 203 -6.81 10.16 -3.55
CA HIS A 203 -5.65 10.19 -4.47
C HIS A 203 -4.42 10.87 -3.87
N TYR A 204 -4.59 11.79 -2.92
CA TYR A 204 -3.50 12.48 -2.23
C TYR A 204 -2.53 11.53 -1.51
N LEU A 205 -2.93 10.29 -1.20
CA LEU A 205 -2.08 9.30 -0.54
C LEU A 205 -0.85 8.92 -1.39
N PHE A 206 -0.95 8.97 -2.71
CA PHE A 206 0.21 8.76 -3.59
C PHE A 206 1.19 9.95 -3.50
N GLU A 207 0.68 11.19 -3.36
CA GLU A 207 1.52 12.36 -3.10
C GLU A 207 2.15 12.30 -1.70
N GLU A 208 1.40 11.82 -0.69
CA GLU A 208 1.94 11.61 0.66
C GLU A 208 3.10 10.61 0.63
N PHE A 209 2.97 9.52 -0.12
CA PHE A 209 4.05 8.55 -0.30
C PHE A 209 5.28 9.17 -0.98
N TYR A 210 5.08 9.96 -2.05
CA TYR A 210 6.17 10.70 -2.68
C TYR A 210 6.90 11.62 -1.68
N LYS A 211 6.14 12.41 -0.90
CA LYS A 211 6.70 13.33 0.12
C LYS A 211 7.45 12.56 1.22
N LEU A 212 6.96 11.38 1.59
CA LEU A 212 7.61 10.53 2.57
C LEU A 212 8.96 10.04 2.07
N ILE A 213 9.04 9.57 0.82
CA ILE A 213 10.28 9.18 0.15
C ILE A 213 11.24 10.37 0.07
N GLU A 214 10.77 11.54 -0.38
CA GLU A 214 11.60 12.74 -0.51
C GLU A 214 12.18 13.18 0.85
N LYS A 215 11.37 13.11 1.91
CA LYS A 215 11.83 13.45 3.27
C LYS A 215 12.89 12.46 3.77
N ASN A 216 12.73 11.18 3.46
CA ASN A 216 13.67 10.14 3.86
C ASN A 216 15.00 10.27 3.11
N ALA A 217 14.96 10.51 1.81
CA ALA A 217 16.14 10.72 0.96
C ALA A 217 16.99 11.94 1.34
N LYS A 218 16.41 12.95 2.02
CA LYS A 218 17.13 14.13 2.53
C LYS A 218 17.82 13.91 3.87
N LYS A 219 17.54 12.78 4.54
CA LYS A 219 18.13 12.45 5.84
C LYS A 219 19.36 11.54 5.72
N ASN A 220 19.45 10.84 4.59
CA ASN A 220 20.56 9.98 4.19
C ASN A 220 21.47 10.74 3.22
#